data_6633cb3f771605a041814925ac73d724
#
_entry.id   6633cb3f771605a041814925ac73d724
#
_cell.length_a   1.000
_cell.length_b   1.000
_cell.length_c   1.000
_cell.angle_alpha   90.00
_cell.angle_beta   90.00
_cell.angle_gamma   90.00
#
_symmetry.space_group_name_H-M   'P 1'
#
loop_
_entity.id
_entity.type
_entity.pdbx_description
1 polymer ?
#
loop_
_entity_poly.entity_id
_entity_poly.type
_entity_poly.pdbx_seq_one_letter_code
_entity_poly.pdbx_strand_id
1 'polypeptide(L)'
;MKIGVIGGGQLGRMLALAGTPLGMDFAFLDPAPDACAASLGKHLRADYGDQEHLRQLADQVDLVTFEFESVPAETVAFLSQFVPVYPSAEALRIARDRLFEKSMFRDLGIPTPAFADILSQADLDAAVASIGLPAVLKTRTLGYDGKG
;
A
#
# COMPACT_ATOMS: atom_id res chain seq x y z
N MET A 1 11.48 1.53 20.55
CA MET A 1 10.25 1.21 19.79
C MET A 1 10.65 0.38 18.60
N LYS A 2 9.99 -0.75 18.39
CA LYS A 2 10.29 -1.64 17.27
C LYS A 2 9.15 -1.63 16.25
N ILE A 3 9.47 -1.36 15.00
CA ILE A 3 8.50 -1.17 13.90
C ILE A 3 8.58 -2.34 12.94
N GLY A 4 7.44 -2.99 12.68
CA GLY A 4 7.29 -3.93 11.59
C GLY A 4 6.99 -3.22 10.28
N VAL A 5 7.60 -3.65 9.19
CA VAL A 5 7.34 -3.11 7.85
C VAL A 5 6.98 -4.25 6.92
N ILE A 6 5.81 -4.16 6.31
CA ILE A 6 5.43 -5.02 5.19
C ILE A 6 6.02 -4.42 3.92
N GLY A 7 6.96 -5.15 3.32
CA GLY A 7 7.83 -4.66 2.26
C GLY A 7 9.24 -4.34 2.77
N GLY A 8 10.23 -4.83 2.07
CA GLY A 8 11.66 -4.64 2.36
C GLY A 8 12.40 -3.91 1.24
N GLY A 9 11.69 -3.16 0.41
CA GLY A 9 12.23 -2.41 -0.70
C GLY A 9 12.92 -1.11 -0.28
N GLN A 10 13.05 -0.18 -1.23
CA GLN A 10 13.79 1.07 -1.02
C GLN A 10 13.12 1.97 0.03
N LEU A 11 11.80 2.04 0.05
CA LEU A 11 11.09 2.88 1.03
C LEU A 11 11.23 2.30 2.44
N GLY A 12 11.10 0.98 2.60
CA GLY A 12 11.38 0.31 3.87
C GLY A 12 12.81 0.56 4.36
N ARG A 13 13.78 0.52 3.43
CA ARG A 13 15.16 0.89 3.73
C ARG A 13 15.28 2.35 4.19
N MET A 14 14.64 3.28 3.50
CA MET A 14 14.68 4.71 3.87
C MET A 14 14.04 4.96 5.23
N LEU A 15 12.92 4.30 5.54
CA LEU A 15 12.29 4.34 6.86
C LEU A 15 13.27 3.91 7.97
N ALA A 16 13.96 2.78 7.78
CA ALA A 16 14.92 2.29 8.76
C ALA A 16 16.11 3.25 8.94
N LEU A 17 16.67 3.76 7.85
CA LEU A 17 17.77 4.72 7.91
C LEU A 17 17.37 6.01 8.65
N ALA A 18 16.15 6.47 8.47
CA ALA A 18 15.64 7.66 9.16
C ALA A 18 15.29 7.39 10.64
N GLY A 19 14.74 6.21 10.95
CA GLY A 19 14.24 5.87 12.27
C GLY A 19 15.34 5.39 13.24
N THR A 20 16.36 4.70 12.76
CA THR A 20 17.44 4.16 13.60
C THR A 20 18.14 5.25 14.44
N PRO A 21 18.52 6.42 13.90
CA PRO A 21 19.08 7.50 14.71
C PRO A 21 18.13 8.07 15.77
N LEU A 22 16.81 7.81 15.62
CA LEU A 22 15.78 8.20 16.58
C LEU A 22 15.51 7.11 17.64
N GLY A 23 16.32 6.05 17.67
CA GLY A 23 16.17 4.94 18.61
C GLY A 23 15.05 3.95 18.24
N MET A 24 14.74 3.82 16.96
CA MET A 24 13.77 2.84 16.46
C MET A 24 14.50 1.62 15.90
N ASP A 25 13.99 0.43 16.18
CA ASP A 25 14.39 -0.84 15.59
C ASP A 25 13.38 -1.27 14.54
N PHE A 26 13.84 -2.09 13.58
CA PHE A 26 12.97 -2.52 12.47
C PHE A 26 12.95 -4.04 12.28
N ALA A 27 11.81 -4.54 11.82
CA ALA A 27 11.66 -5.88 11.29
C ALA A 27 10.86 -5.81 9.98
N PHE A 28 11.30 -6.53 8.96
CA PHE A 28 10.72 -6.51 7.61
C PHE A 28 10.13 -7.87 7.27
N LEU A 29 8.98 -7.87 6.59
CA LEU A 29 8.45 -9.06 5.93
C LEU A 29 8.43 -8.78 4.43
N ASP A 30 9.19 -9.56 3.67
CA ASP A 30 9.33 -9.41 2.21
C ASP A 30 9.72 -10.75 1.58
N PRO A 31 9.11 -11.17 0.45
CA PRO A 31 9.44 -12.43 -0.21
C PRO A 31 10.82 -12.44 -0.88
N ALA A 32 11.37 -11.27 -1.24
CA ALA A 32 12.65 -11.19 -1.93
C ALA A 32 13.81 -11.57 -0.99
N PRO A 33 14.68 -12.50 -1.39
CA PRO A 33 15.80 -12.93 -0.56
C PRO A 33 16.85 -11.81 -0.36
N ASP A 34 16.91 -10.88 -1.28
CA ASP A 34 17.82 -9.75 -1.36
C ASP A 34 17.12 -8.40 -1.14
N ALA A 35 16.01 -8.41 -0.40
CA ALA A 35 15.29 -7.19 -0.03
C ALA A 35 16.25 -6.13 0.52
N CYS A 36 16.27 -4.95 -0.06
CA CYS A 36 17.33 -3.95 0.22
C CYS A 36 17.29 -3.38 1.63
N ALA A 37 16.19 -3.54 2.36
CA ALA A 37 16.05 -3.21 3.77
C ALA A 37 16.53 -4.34 4.71
N ALA A 38 16.74 -5.55 4.22
CA ALA A 38 17.04 -6.73 5.04
C ALA A 38 18.27 -6.57 5.95
N SER A 39 19.26 -5.77 5.54
CA SER A 39 20.47 -5.51 6.33
C SER A 39 20.27 -4.52 7.48
N LEU A 40 19.13 -3.87 7.58
CA LEU A 40 18.84 -2.81 8.56
C LEU A 40 17.91 -3.27 9.69
N GLY A 41 17.51 -4.53 9.70
CA GLY A 41 16.65 -5.10 10.74
C GLY A 41 16.44 -6.59 10.55
N LYS A 42 15.55 -7.18 11.36
CA LYS A 42 15.22 -8.59 11.19
C LYS A 42 14.38 -8.76 9.91
N HIS A 43 14.83 -9.63 9.01
CA HIS A 43 14.10 -9.97 7.80
C HIS A 43 13.38 -11.32 7.95
N LEU A 44 12.06 -11.30 7.81
CA LEU A 44 11.20 -12.46 7.68
C LEU A 44 10.90 -12.65 6.19
N ARG A 45 11.51 -13.67 5.60
CA ARG A 45 11.32 -13.97 4.18
C ARG A 45 10.08 -14.81 3.97
N ALA A 46 8.97 -14.18 3.58
CA ALA A 46 7.69 -14.82 3.35
C ALA A 46 6.82 -13.99 2.41
N ASP A 47 5.82 -14.63 1.82
CA ASP A 47 4.78 -13.92 1.06
C ASP A 47 3.95 -13.03 1.98
N TYR A 48 3.41 -11.94 1.43
CA TYR A 48 2.63 -10.96 2.20
C TYR A 48 1.32 -11.53 2.78
N GLY A 49 0.85 -12.68 2.31
CA GLY A 49 -0.31 -13.38 2.84
C GLY A 49 0.01 -14.52 3.82
N ASP A 50 1.28 -14.78 4.11
CA ASP A 50 1.70 -15.87 5.00
C ASP A 50 1.38 -15.53 6.47
N GLN A 51 0.29 -16.09 6.97
CA GLN A 51 -0.23 -15.79 8.31
C GLN A 51 0.71 -16.21 9.44
N GLU A 52 1.53 -17.24 9.25
CA GLU A 52 2.50 -17.67 10.26
C GLU A 52 3.60 -16.60 10.44
N HIS A 53 4.19 -16.15 9.34
CA HIS A 53 5.22 -15.12 9.38
C HIS A 53 4.67 -13.74 9.74
N LEU A 54 3.44 -13.43 9.35
CA LEU A 54 2.74 -12.23 9.80
C LEU A 54 2.53 -12.23 11.31
N ARG A 55 2.15 -13.37 11.88
CA ARG A 55 2.03 -13.52 13.33
C ARG A 55 3.37 -13.38 14.02
N GLN A 56 4.43 -14.02 13.48
CA GLN A 56 5.80 -13.87 14.00
C GLN A 56 6.28 -12.42 13.95
N LEU A 57 5.89 -11.65 12.92
CA LEU A 57 6.18 -10.22 12.86
C LEU A 57 5.46 -9.47 13.97
N ALA A 58 4.15 -9.66 14.10
CA ALA A 58 3.32 -8.99 15.10
C ALA A 58 3.81 -9.21 16.53
N ASP A 59 4.26 -10.43 16.85
CA ASP A 59 4.76 -10.79 18.18
C ASP A 59 6.10 -10.12 18.57
N GLN A 60 6.77 -9.47 17.62
CA GLN A 60 8.12 -8.91 17.82
C GLN A 60 8.16 -7.39 17.77
N VAL A 61 7.06 -6.72 17.43
CA VAL A 61 7.05 -5.28 17.14
C VAL A 61 5.96 -4.56 17.92
N ASP A 62 6.14 -3.26 18.11
CA ASP A 62 5.18 -2.41 18.81
C ASP A 62 4.06 -1.91 17.89
N LEU A 63 4.36 -1.78 16.60
CA LEU A 63 3.41 -1.43 15.54
C LEU A 63 3.89 -1.93 14.18
N VAL A 64 2.98 -1.97 13.21
CA VAL A 64 3.29 -2.32 11.82
C VAL A 64 2.89 -1.19 10.88
N THR A 65 3.72 -0.99 9.86
CA THR A 65 3.41 -0.15 8.69
C THR A 65 3.70 -0.93 7.40
N PHE A 66 3.39 -0.34 6.26
CA PHE A 66 3.70 -0.91 4.94
C PHE A 66 4.28 0.17 4.03
N GLU A 67 5.12 -0.23 3.08
CA GLU A 67 5.86 0.72 2.23
C GLU A 67 5.17 1.00 0.88
N PHE A 68 4.18 0.20 0.49
CA PHE A 68 3.55 0.30 -0.83
C PHE A 68 2.06 -0.08 -0.75
N GLU A 69 1.27 0.42 -1.71
CA GLU A 69 -0.19 0.28 -1.72
C GLU A 69 -0.70 -1.09 -2.15
N SER A 70 0.14 -1.93 -2.76
CA SER A 70 -0.27 -3.24 -3.28
C SER A 70 -0.25 -4.36 -2.25
N VAL A 71 0.01 -4.06 -0.98
CA VAL A 71 -0.15 -5.02 0.14
C VAL A 71 -1.60 -5.53 0.16
N PRO A 72 -1.83 -6.85 0.27
CA PRO A 72 -3.20 -7.38 0.37
C PRO A 72 -3.94 -6.77 1.57
N ALA A 73 -5.18 -6.34 1.38
CA ALA A 73 -5.96 -5.76 2.47
C ALA A 73 -6.19 -6.77 3.63
N GLU A 74 -6.26 -8.05 3.28
CA GLU A 74 -6.38 -9.17 4.21
C GLU A 74 -5.16 -9.27 5.14
N THR A 75 -3.97 -8.95 4.66
CA THR A 75 -2.73 -8.90 5.45
C THR A 75 -2.83 -7.84 6.55
N VAL A 76 -3.29 -6.65 6.18
CA VAL A 76 -3.47 -5.54 7.15
C VAL A 76 -4.58 -5.89 8.14
N ALA A 77 -5.70 -6.43 7.66
CA ALA A 77 -6.80 -6.86 8.53
C ALA A 77 -6.39 -7.97 9.50
N PHE A 78 -5.57 -8.92 9.04
CA PHE A 78 -5.02 -9.99 9.90
C PHE A 78 -4.10 -9.42 10.98
N LEU A 79 -3.11 -8.62 10.61
CA LEU A 79 -2.16 -8.02 11.54
C LEU A 79 -2.83 -7.12 12.59
N SER A 80 -3.86 -6.38 12.19
CA SER A 80 -4.61 -5.47 13.09
C SER A 80 -5.30 -6.19 14.25
N GLN A 81 -5.42 -7.52 14.21
CA GLN A 81 -5.94 -8.31 15.33
C GLN A 81 -4.93 -8.48 16.47
N PHE A 82 -3.64 -8.24 16.22
CA PHE A 82 -2.56 -8.56 17.15
C PHE A 82 -1.71 -7.36 17.52
N VAL A 83 -1.58 -6.40 16.61
CA VAL A 83 -0.69 -5.23 16.76
C VAL A 83 -1.29 -4.02 16.05
N PRO A 84 -1.07 -2.79 16.54
CA PRO A 84 -1.47 -1.58 15.82
C PRO A 84 -0.86 -1.54 14.42
N VAL A 85 -1.68 -1.27 13.39
CA VAL A 85 -1.22 -1.12 12.00
C VAL A 85 -1.58 0.26 11.49
N TYR A 86 -0.63 0.97 10.93
CA TYR A 86 -0.80 2.30 10.36
C TYR A 86 -0.12 2.41 8.99
N PRO A 87 -0.77 3.01 7.98
CA PRO A 87 -2.19 3.42 7.94
C PRO A 87 -3.16 2.26 8.13
N SER A 88 -4.44 2.56 8.37
CA SER A 88 -5.48 1.55 8.56
C SER A 88 -5.76 0.74 7.30
N ALA A 89 -6.36 -0.45 7.44
CA ALA A 89 -6.81 -1.26 6.30
C ALA A 89 -7.78 -0.49 5.38
N GLU A 90 -8.62 0.37 5.94
CA GLU A 90 -9.53 1.20 5.14
C GLU A 90 -8.79 2.27 4.33
N ALA A 91 -7.78 2.91 4.90
CA ALA A 91 -6.94 3.85 4.17
C ALA A 91 -6.24 3.15 3.00
N LEU A 92 -5.69 1.95 3.22
CA LEU A 92 -5.08 1.14 2.16
C LEU A 92 -6.10 0.74 1.09
N ARG A 93 -7.30 0.28 1.48
CA ARG A 93 -8.37 -0.11 0.56
C ARG A 93 -8.74 1.03 -0.40
N ILE A 94 -8.83 2.23 0.13
CA ILE A 94 -9.15 3.42 -0.67
C ILE A 94 -7.97 3.80 -1.57
N ALA A 95 -6.76 3.91 -1.02
CA ALA A 95 -5.59 4.40 -1.74
C ALA A 95 -5.14 3.49 -2.90
N ARG A 96 -5.38 2.17 -2.80
CA ARG A 96 -4.96 1.21 -3.83
C ARG A 96 -5.88 1.16 -5.05
N ASP A 97 -7.07 1.73 -5.00
CA ASP A 97 -8.05 1.76 -6.11
C ASP A 97 -8.35 3.21 -6.50
N ARG A 98 -7.95 3.60 -7.71
CA ARG A 98 -8.09 4.97 -8.23
C ARG A 98 -9.53 5.47 -8.25
N LEU A 99 -10.51 4.59 -8.42
CA LEU A 99 -11.92 4.97 -8.40
C LEU A 99 -12.36 5.29 -6.98
N PHE A 100 -11.97 4.47 -6.00
CA PHE A 100 -12.30 4.71 -4.60
C PHE A 100 -11.62 5.97 -4.07
N GLU A 101 -10.34 6.17 -4.40
CA GLU A 101 -9.58 7.36 -4.00
C GLU A 101 -10.23 8.64 -4.55
N LYS A 102 -10.51 8.68 -5.86
CA LYS A 102 -11.14 9.85 -6.49
C LYS A 102 -12.58 10.08 -6.01
N SER A 103 -13.33 9.02 -5.75
CA SER A 103 -14.68 9.12 -5.19
C SER A 103 -14.63 9.70 -3.78
N MET A 104 -13.71 9.24 -2.94
CA MET A 104 -13.50 9.79 -1.60
C MET A 104 -13.15 11.29 -1.66
N PHE A 105 -12.24 11.71 -2.53
CA PHE A 105 -11.91 13.12 -2.68
C PHE A 105 -13.12 13.97 -3.11
N ARG A 106 -13.89 13.49 -4.08
CA ARG A 106 -15.14 14.13 -4.49
C ARG A 106 -16.11 14.27 -3.33
N ASP A 107 -16.34 13.19 -2.59
CA ASP A 107 -17.30 13.13 -1.48
C ASP A 107 -16.87 14.02 -0.29
N LEU A 108 -15.56 14.26 -0.15
CA LEU A 108 -14.99 15.21 0.81
C LEU A 108 -14.94 16.66 0.27
N GLY A 109 -15.40 16.90 -0.95
CA GLY A 109 -15.34 18.23 -1.57
C GLY A 109 -13.93 18.68 -1.97
N ILE A 110 -12.97 17.74 -2.05
CA ILE A 110 -11.62 18.03 -2.51
C ILE A 110 -11.60 18.05 -4.06
N PRO A 111 -11.16 19.14 -4.69
CA PRO A 111 -11.14 19.23 -6.14
C PRO A 111 -10.29 18.13 -6.78
N THR A 112 -10.85 17.44 -7.75
CA THR A 112 -10.17 16.42 -8.58
C THR A 112 -10.62 16.56 -10.02
N PRO A 113 -9.76 16.25 -11.01
CA PRO A 113 -10.17 16.19 -12.39
C PRO A 113 -11.38 15.27 -12.58
N ALA A 114 -12.27 15.59 -13.52
CA ALA A 114 -13.40 14.74 -13.87
C ALA A 114 -12.92 13.31 -14.19
N PHE A 115 -13.68 12.33 -13.77
CA PHE A 115 -13.35 10.92 -13.98
C PHE A 115 -14.64 10.09 -14.16
N ALA A 116 -14.49 8.92 -14.78
CA ALA A 116 -15.54 7.93 -14.94
C ALA A 116 -14.99 6.52 -14.73
N ASP A 117 -15.80 5.61 -14.23
CA ASP A 117 -15.49 4.18 -14.20
C ASP A 117 -15.80 3.57 -15.58
N ILE A 118 -14.86 2.84 -16.15
CA ILE A 118 -14.95 2.27 -17.49
C ILE A 118 -14.90 0.75 -17.37
N LEU A 119 -16.03 0.10 -17.63
CA LEU A 119 -16.18 -1.35 -17.62
C LEU A 119 -16.44 -1.91 -19.02
N SER A 120 -16.84 -1.04 -19.97
CA SER A 120 -17.19 -1.42 -21.34
C SER A 120 -16.81 -0.32 -22.33
N GLN A 121 -16.88 -0.66 -23.63
CA GLN A 121 -16.72 0.34 -24.70
C GLN A 121 -17.80 1.43 -24.62
N ALA A 122 -19.01 1.08 -24.28
CA ALA A 122 -20.09 2.05 -24.14
C ALA A 122 -19.84 3.06 -23.01
N ASP A 123 -19.23 2.63 -21.88
CA ASP A 123 -18.83 3.53 -20.81
C ASP A 123 -17.73 4.48 -21.26
N LEU A 124 -16.78 3.98 -22.06
CA LEU A 124 -15.72 4.81 -22.61
C LEU A 124 -16.26 5.90 -23.53
N ASP A 125 -17.18 5.54 -24.43
CA ASP A 125 -17.81 6.49 -25.37
C ASP A 125 -18.60 7.57 -24.60
N ALA A 126 -19.36 7.17 -23.58
CA ALA A 126 -20.09 8.07 -22.70
C ALA A 126 -19.15 8.99 -21.89
N ALA A 127 -18.05 8.45 -21.38
CA ALA A 127 -17.05 9.21 -20.65
C ALA A 127 -16.36 10.25 -21.55
N VAL A 128 -15.97 9.88 -22.77
CA VAL A 128 -15.40 10.83 -23.75
C VAL A 128 -16.39 11.95 -24.08
N ALA A 129 -17.66 11.62 -24.25
CA ALA A 129 -18.70 12.62 -24.52
C ALA A 129 -18.91 13.60 -23.35
N SER A 130 -18.79 13.12 -22.10
CA SER A 130 -19.06 13.93 -20.90
C SER A 130 -17.81 14.68 -20.38
N ILE A 131 -16.63 14.07 -20.41
CA ILE A 131 -15.39 14.63 -19.87
C ILE A 131 -14.65 15.44 -20.95
N GLY A 132 -14.70 14.99 -22.21
CA GLY A 132 -13.97 15.56 -23.33
C GLY A 132 -12.55 14.99 -23.48
N LEU A 133 -11.86 15.53 -24.50
CA LEU A 133 -10.48 15.18 -24.83
C LEU A 133 -9.57 16.42 -24.74
N PRO A 134 -8.26 16.27 -24.38
CA PRO A 134 -7.57 15.00 -24.13
C PRO A 134 -7.92 14.37 -22.78
N ALA A 135 -7.99 13.05 -22.71
CA ALA A 135 -8.23 12.28 -21.51
C ALA A 135 -7.22 11.12 -21.37
N VAL A 136 -7.08 10.58 -20.17
CA VAL A 136 -6.17 9.45 -19.89
C VAL A 136 -6.98 8.28 -19.35
N LEU A 137 -6.89 7.14 -20.03
CA LEU A 137 -7.40 5.86 -19.53
C LEU A 137 -6.32 5.20 -18.67
N LYS A 138 -6.69 4.71 -17.49
CA LYS A 138 -5.77 4.07 -16.54
C LYS A 138 -6.40 2.81 -15.95
N THR A 139 -5.58 1.85 -15.57
CA THR A 139 -6.02 0.74 -14.71
C THR A 139 -6.44 1.29 -13.34
N ARG A 140 -7.42 0.65 -12.71
CA ARG A 140 -7.89 1.04 -11.36
C ARG A 140 -6.86 0.71 -10.29
N THR A 141 -6.20 -0.44 -10.40
CA THR A 141 -5.23 -0.97 -9.44
C THR A 141 -3.92 -1.36 -10.13
N LEU A 142 -2.85 -1.53 -9.36
CA LEU A 142 -1.55 -2.04 -9.80
C LEU A 142 -0.82 -1.21 -10.87
N GLY A 143 -1.29 -0.03 -11.19
CA GLY A 143 -0.62 0.87 -12.15
C GLY A 143 0.37 1.79 -11.45
N TYR A 144 1.68 1.66 -11.76
CA TYR A 144 2.74 2.55 -11.29
C TYR A 144 3.79 2.75 -12.39
N ASP A 145 4.52 3.85 -12.34
CA ASP A 145 5.64 4.18 -13.24
C ASP A 145 5.31 4.00 -14.73
N GLY A 146 4.10 4.40 -15.15
CA GLY A 146 3.65 4.28 -16.53
C GLY A 146 3.23 2.87 -16.97
N LYS A 147 3.14 1.93 -16.04
CA LYS A 147 2.63 0.57 -16.26
C LYS A 147 1.16 0.52 -15.83
N GLY A 148 0.25 0.70 -16.75
CA GLY A 148 -1.19 0.63 -16.49
C GLY A 148 -2.01 1.71 -17.16
#